data_2815332c2c0b3ea2b1673cf38f4661d2
#
_entry.id   2815332c2c0b3ea2b1673cf38f4661d2
#
_cell.length_a   1.000
_cell.length_b   1.000
_cell.length_c   1.000
_cell.angle_alpha   90.00
_cell.angle_beta   90.00
_cell.angle_gamma   90.00
#
_symmetry.space_group_name_H-M   'P 1'
#
loop_
_entity.id
_entity.type
_entity.pdbx_description
1 polymer ?
#
loop_
_entity_poly.entity_id
_entity_poly.type
_entity_poly.pdbx_seq_one_letter_code
_entity_poly.pdbx_strand_id
1 'polypeptide(L)'
;RQRRRRRIRRDEAAHRGGLAHHRTIAVTGTGLDTVYPSQNSKLAQEIIQTGALVTEFLPTTLPLQQHFPRRNRIVSGLSLGVLVVEAALKSGSLITANEAANQGKMVFAIPGHIYSEYHQGCHQLIREGATLVDHPEQIIEDLALPTQWQVQQQIPEEHVTITPSLPTHLIALYQSLDWVGQDLDELAQRHPIPIAELTAQLMELELLGFCIQQGGRYLRCRPIH
;
A
#
# COMPACT_ATOMS: atom_id res chain seq x y z
N ARG A 1 5.05 18.10 -12.15
CA ARG A 1 3.62 18.15 -11.73
C ARG A 1 3.02 16.77 -11.52
N GLN A 2 3.28 15.76 -12.37
CA GLN A 2 2.77 14.38 -12.23
C GLN A 2 3.31 13.66 -10.97
N ARG A 3 4.61 13.81 -10.63
CA ARG A 3 5.23 13.21 -9.43
C ARG A 3 4.55 13.69 -8.14
N ARG A 4 4.22 14.99 -8.04
CA ARG A 4 3.54 15.58 -6.88
C ARG A 4 2.11 15.05 -6.72
N ARG A 5 1.38 14.86 -7.83
CA ARG A 5 0.01 14.30 -7.81
C ARG A 5 -0.04 12.84 -7.32
N ARG A 6 0.95 12.01 -7.68
CA ARG A 6 1.02 10.60 -7.23
C ARG A 6 1.29 10.49 -5.73
N ARG A 7 2.19 11.33 -5.18
CA ARG A 7 2.49 11.35 -3.73
C ARG A 7 1.26 11.74 -2.90
N ILE A 8 0.53 12.77 -3.31
CA ILE A 8 -0.70 13.21 -2.63
C ILE A 8 -1.74 12.07 -2.59
N ARG A 9 -1.87 11.29 -3.67
CA ARG A 9 -2.80 10.16 -3.71
C ARG A 9 -2.44 9.03 -2.74
N ARG A 10 -1.16 8.83 -2.44
CA ARG A 10 -0.71 7.78 -1.52
C ARG A 10 -1.00 8.14 -0.06
N ASP A 11 -0.64 9.33 0.35
CA ASP A 11 -0.96 9.85 1.69
C ASP A 11 -2.49 9.85 1.90
N GLU A 12 -3.25 10.25 0.88
CA GLU A 12 -4.72 10.18 0.88
C GLU A 12 -5.23 8.74 1.04
N ALA A 13 -4.68 7.79 0.29
CA ALA A 13 -5.08 6.38 0.37
C ALA A 13 -4.78 5.79 1.76
N ALA A 14 -3.64 6.12 2.36
CA ALA A 14 -3.29 5.69 3.72
C ALA A 14 -4.29 6.21 4.75
N HIS A 15 -4.65 7.51 4.67
CA HIS A 15 -5.66 8.08 5.57
C HIS A 15 -7.04 7.47 5.36
N ARG A 16 -7.45 7.21 4.12
CA ARG A 16 -8.74 6.55 3.84
C ARG A 16 -8.79 5.12 4.38
N GLY A 17 -7.70 4.36 4.25
CA GLY A 17 -7.58 3.04 4.88
C GLY A 17 -7.68 3.13 6.41
N GLY A 18 -6.99 4.10 7.03
CA GLY A 18 -7.08 4.33 8.48
C GLY A 18 -8.47 4.77 8.94
N LEU A 19 -9.18 5.58 8.15
CA LEU A 19 -10.55 6.02 8.44
C LEU A 19 -11.56 4.87 8.42
N ALA A 20 -11.38 3.87 7.57
CA ALA A 20 -12.24 2.70 7.55
C ALA A 20 -12.26 1.95 8.90
N HIS A 21 -11.21 2.14 9.71
CA HIS A 21 -11.08 1.57 11.05
C HIS A 21 -11.09 2.64 12.17
N HIS A 22 -11.50 3.87 11.87
CA HIS A 22 -11.52 5.01 12.80
C HIS A 22 -10.18 5.28 13.49
N ARG A 23 -9.04 5.05 12.79
CA ARG A 23 -7.70 5.11 13.36
C ARG A 23 -6.73 5.82 12.43
N THR A 24 -6.82 7.16 12.35
CA THR A 24 -5.83 7.93 11.60
C THR A 24 -5.55 9.26 12.27
N ILE A 25 -4.28 9.66 12.21
CA ILE A 25 -3.80 10.96 12.68
C ILE A 25 -3.06 11.62 11.52
N ALA A 26 -3.45 12.84 11.17
CA ALA A 26 -2.74 13.60 10.16
C ALA A 26 -1.91 14.70 10.80
N VAL A 27 -0.60 14.68 10.55
CA VAL A 27 0.31 15.74 10.98
C VAL A 27 0.45 16.73 9.83
N THR A 28 0.16 18.00 10.07
CA THR A 28 0.17 19.05 9.02
C THR A 28 1.46 19.89 9.06
N GLY A 29 1.85 20.44 7.92
CA GLY A 29 2.96 21.39 7.80
C GLY A 29 2.48 22.85 7.74
N THR A 30 1.24 23.10 8.21
CA THR A 30 0.54 24.38 8.24
C THR A 30 -0.17 24.55 9.57
N GLY A 31 -0.68 25.73 9.88
CA GLY A 31 -1.64 25.89 10.98
C GLY A 31 -2.89 25.01 10.76
N LEU A 32 -3.61 24.69 11.84
CA LEU A 32 -4.81 23.82 11.76
C LEU A 32 -5.97 24.45 10.98
N ASP A 33 -5.99 25.75 10.88
CA ASP A 33 -6.94 26.56 10.11
C ASP A 33 -6.69 26.51 8.59
N THR A 34 -5.54 26.00 8.18
CA THR A 34 -5.12 25.97 6.77
C THR A 34 -4.88 24.54 6.30
N VAL A 35 -5.84 23.95 5.59
CA VAL A 35 -5.67 22.62 4.98
C VAL A 35 -4.90 22.74 3.67
N TYR A 36 -3.75 22.07 3.60
CA TYR A 36 -2.93 22.02 2.39
C TYR A 36 -2.56 20.57 2.00
N PRO A 37 -2.76 20.18 0.73
CA PRO A 37 -3.42 20.96 -0.33
C PRO A 37 -4.94 21.10 -0.08
N SER A 38 -5.53 22.19 -0.57
CA SER A 38 -6.95 22.54 -0.33
C SER A 38 -7.95 21.48 -0.83
N GLN A 39 -7.55 20.68 -1.84
CA GLN A 39 -8.37 19.56 -2.34
C GLN A 39 -8.63 18.48 -1.26
N ASN A 40 -7.83 18.42 -0.21
CA ASN A 40 -7.95 17.47 0.89
C ASN A 40 -8.81 17.98 2.06
N SER A 41 -9.53 19.12 1.89
CA SER A 41 -10.35 19.70 2.95
C SER A 41 -11.44 18.76 3.44
N LYS A 42 -12.08 18.00 2.54
CA LYS A 42 -13.06 16.97 2.92
C LYS A 42 -12.44 15.86 3.74
N LEU A 43 -11.27 15.34 3.31
CA LEU A 43 -10.55 14.32 4.03
C LEU A 43 -10.11 14.80 5.41
N ALA A 44 -9.66 16.05 5.54
CA ALA A 44 -9.31 16.64 6.84
C ALA A 44 -10.52 16.68 7.78
N GLN A 45 -11.71 17.06 7.27
CA GLN A 45 -12.94 17.02 8.05
C GLN A 45 -13.34 15.61 8.48
N GLU A 46 -13.20 14.62 7.62
CA GLU A 46 -13.45 13.21 7.95
C GLU A 46 -12.48 12.72 9.04
N ILE A 47 -11.20 13.10 8.95
CA ILE A 47 -10.18 12.73 9.96
C ILE A 47 -10.52 13.33 11.33
N ILE A 48 -10.96 14.58 11.41
CA ILE A 48 -11.29 15.24 12.68
C ILE A 48 -12.43 14.52 13.41
N GLN A 49 -13.34 13.87 12.70
CA GLN A 49 -14.50 13.20 13.33
C GLN A 49 -14.10 11.96 14.14
N THR A 50 -13.07 11.22 13.71
CA THR A 50 -12.72 9.90 14.28
C THR A 50 -11.24 9.75 14.61
N GLY A 51 -10.44 10.75 14.27
CA GLY A 51 -9.00 10.82 14.50
C GLY A 51 -8.56 12.20 14.95
N ALA A 52 -7.37 12.64 14.51
CA ALA A 52 -6.83 13.94 14.89
C ALA A 52 -6.03 14.60 13.78
N LEU A 53 -6.08 15.95 13.72
CA LEU A 53 -5.09 16.77 13.03
C LEU A 53 -4.11 17.33 14.06
N VAL A 54 -2.83 17.15 13.82
CA VAL A 54 -1.75 17.59 14.70
C VAL A 54 -0.78 18.51 13.95
N THR A 55 -0.34 19.57 14.59
CA THR A 55 0.69 20.46 14.04
C THR A 55 1.53 21.09 15.14
N GLU A 56 2.75 21.47 14.81
CA GLU A 56 3.60 22.32 15.65
C GLU A 56 3.56 23.81 15.22
N PHE A 57 2.80 24.12 14.17
CA PHE A 57 2.74 25.48 13.63
C PHE A 57 1.53 26.23 14.20
N LEU A 58 1.73 27.52 14.45
CA LEU A 58 0.66 28.39 14.93
C LEU A 58 -0.45 28.53 13.91
N PRO A 59 -1.70 28.83 14.33
CA PRO A 59 -2.77 29.23 13.42
C PRO A 59 -2.30 30.28 12.41
N THR A 60 -2.90 30.31 11.23
CA THR A 60 -2.55 31.18 10.10
C THR A 60 -1.19 30.89 9.43
N THR A 61 -0.43 29.90 9.89
CA THR A 61 0.81 29.52 9.24
C THR A 61 0.54 28.92 7.86
N LEU A 62 1.05 29.59 6.82
CA LEU A 62 0.92 29.18 5.42
C LEU A 62 1.85 27.99 5.07
N PRO A 63 1.54 27.23 4.01
CA PRO A 63 2.37 26.12 3.58
C PRO A 63 3.70 26.59 2.99
N LEU A 64 4.78 26.35 3.69
CA LEU A 64 6.16 26.57 3.23
C LEU A 64 6.84 25.24 2.98
N GLN A 65 7.70 25.19 1.96
CA GLN A 65 8.38 23.96 1.57
C GLN A 65 9.22 23.35 2.71
N GLN A 66 9.84 24.18 3.53
CA GLN A 66 10.65 23.77 4.68
C GLN A 66 9.84 23.19 5.84
N HIS A 67 8.54 23.45 5.93
CA HIS A 67 7.69 22.93 6.99
C HIS A 67 7.43 21.42 6.84
N PHE A 68 7.42 20.89 5.61
CA PHE A 68 7.12 19.48 5.37
C PHE A 68 8.22 18.54 5.88
N PRO A 69 9.51 18.76 5.62
CA PRO A 69 10.56 17.97 6.26
C PRO A 69 10.55 18.11 7.78
N ARG A 70 10.38 19.32 8.31
CA ARG A 70 10.32 19.57 9.75
C ARG A 70 9.20 18.81 10.44
N ARG A 71 8.02 18.78 9.82
CA ARG A 71 6.87 18.02 10.32
C ARG A 71 7.13 16.50 10.34
N ASN A 72 7.93 15.96 9.42
CA ASN A 72 8.13 14.52 9.25
C ASN A 72 8.73 13.86 10.51
N ARG A 73 9.53 14.58 11.32
CA ARG A 73 10.01 14.09 12.61
C ARG A 73 8.89 13.77 13.60
N ILE A 74 7.78 14.48 13.52
CA ILE A 74 6.60 14.22 14.36
C ILE A 74 5.87 12.98 13.86
N VAL A 75 5.78 12.81 12.53
CA VAL A 75 5.17 11.61 11.92
C VAL A 75 5.92 10.36 12.36
N SER A 76 7.26 10.36 12.22
CA SER A 76 8.09 9.23 12.64
C SER A 76 8.05 9.03 14.18
N GLY A 77 8.09 10.13 14.96
CA GLY A 77 8.05 10.07 16.42
C GLY A 77 6.76 9.46 17.00
N LEU A 78 5.61 9.75 16.39
CA LEU A 78 4.32 9.20 16.77
C LEU A 78 4.08 7.76 16.26
N SER A 79 4.97 7.25 15.40
CA SER A 79 4.83 5.93 14.78
C SER A 79 5.67 4.89 15.50
N LEU A 80 5.26 3.64 15.46
CA LEU A 80 6.08 2.50 15.89
C LEU A 80 7.11 2.12 14.82
N GLY A 81 6.77 2.34 13.55
CA GLY A 81 7.63 2.14 12.40
C GLY A 81 7.14 2.97 11.21
N VAL A 82 7.94 3.08 10.17
CA VAL A 82 7.63 3.82 8.94
C VAL A 82 7.69 2.89 7.74
N LEU A 83 6.57 2.80 7.01
CA LEU A 83 6.50 2.07 5.74
C LEU A 83 6.68 3.01 4.56
N VAL A 84 7.65 2.73 3.71
CA VAL A 84 7.87 3.43 2.44
C VAL A 84 7.37 2.56 1.28
N VAL A 85 6.22 2.93 0.75
CA VAL A 85 5.56 2.20 -0.35
C VAL A 85 6.26 2.46 -1.68
N GLU A 86 6.70 3.70 -1.91
CA GLU A 86 7.33 4.12 -3.16
C GLU A 86 8.16 5.39 -2.92
N ALA A 87 9.41 5.36 -3.34
CA ALA A 87 10.31 6.51 -3.27
C ALA A 87 11.31 6.52 -4.43
N ALA A 88 11.44 7.65 -5.11
CA ALA A 88 12.60 7.94 -5.94
C ALA A 88 13.78 8.38 -5.05
N LEU A 89 15.02 8.32 -5.54
CA LEU A 89 16.24 8.67 -4.78
C LEU A 89 16.22 10.07 -4.13
N LYS A 90 15.47 11.02 -4.69
CA LYS A 90 15.31 12.38 -4.14
C LYS A 90 13.92 12.60 -3.53
N SER A 91 13.27 11.55 -3.04
CA SER A 91 11.94 11.64 -2.43
C SER A 91 12.02 12.16 -1.01
N GLY A 92 11.09 13.07 -0.63
CA GLY A 92 10.93 13.46 0.76
C GLY A 92 10.47 12.31 1.69
N SER A 93 10.03 11.17 1.16
CA SER A 93 9.73 9.98 1.95
C SER A 93 10.99 9.37 2.57
N LEU A 94 12.15 9.51 1.88
CA LEU A 94 13.44 9.08 2.42
C LEU A 94 13.84 9.91 3.65
N ILE A 95 13.46 11.21 3.70
CA ILE A 95 13.71 12.06 4.88
C ILE A 95 12.95 11.48 6.08
N THR A 96 11.69 11.11 5.90
CA THR A 96 10.90 10.51 6.98
C THR A 96 11.45 9.16 7.43
N ALA A 97 11.92 8.34 6.49
CA ALA A 97 12.55 7.05 6.78
C ALA A 97 13.84 7.23 7.60
N ASN A 98 14.69 8.17 7.19
CA ASN A 98 15.93 8.48 7.91
C ASN A 98 15.65 9.05 9.31
N GLU A 99 14.67 9.94 9.45
CA GLU A 99 14.23 10.42 10.76
C GLU A 99 13.74 9.28 11.66
N ALA A 100 12.98 8.33 11.12
CA ALA A 100 12.55 7.15 11.84
C ALA A 100 13.74 6.29 12.31
N ALA A 101 14.69 6.02 11.43
CA ALA A 101 15.91 5.27 11.75
C ALA A 101 16.73 5.98 12.84
N ASN A 102 16.91 7.30 12.75
CA ASN A 102 17.59 8.13 13.76
C ASN A 102 16.90 8.11 15.12
N GLN A 103 15.58 7.91 15.13
CA GLN A 103 14.75 7.77 16.33
C GLN A 103 14.67 6.33 16.84
N GLY A 104 15.44 5.39 16.28
CA GLY A 104 15.43 3.97 16.66
C GLY A 104 14.13 3.25 16.28
N LYS A 105 13.38 3.76 15.29
CA LYS A 105 12.17 3.14 14.79
C LYS A 105 12.46 2.21 13.62
N MET A 106 11.66 1.18 13.47
CA MET A 106 11.76 0.29 12.32
C MET A 106 11.37 1.00 11.04
N VAL A 107 12.13 0.72 9.97
CA VAL A 107 11.84 1.21 8.63
C VAL A 107 11.53 0.01 7.73
N PHE A 108 10.39 0.06 7.09
CA PHE A 108 9.91 -0.94 6.15
C PHE A 108 9.87 -0.35 4.75
N ALA A 109 10.18 -1.15 3.73
CA ALA A 109 10.11 -0.72 2.36
C ALA A 109 9.50 -1.79 1.46
N ILE A 110 8.55 -1.39 0.62
CA ILE A 110 7.99 -2.27 -0.40
C ILE A 110 8.96 -2.32 -1.58
N PRO A 111 9.40 -3.51 -2.00
CA PRO A 111 10.22 -3.66 -3.19
C PRO A 111 9.37 -3.37 -4.44
N GLY A 112 10.03 -2.98 -5.51
CA GLY A 112 9.38 -2.78 -6.78
C GLY A 112 10.29 -3.18 -7.92
N HIS A 113 9.84 -2.96 -9.15
CA HIS A 113 10.61 -3.31 -10.32
C HIS A 113 11.97 -2.59 -10.33
N ILE A 114 13.06 -3.31 -10.55
CA ILE A 114 14.44 -2.80 -10.42
C ILE A 114 14.77 -1.62 -11.33
N TYR A 115 14.11 -1.51 -12.49
CA TYR A 115 14.27 -0.38 -13.41
C TYR A 115 13.29 0.76 -13.16
N SER A 116 12.41 0.65 -12.16
CA SER A 116 11.47 1.71 -11.82
C SER A 116 12.16 2.83 -11.04
N GLU A 117 12.22 4.02 -11.58
CA GLU A 117 12.73 5.20 -10.87
C GLU A 117 11.99 5.47 -9.54
N TYR A 118 10.73 5.03 -9.45
CA TYR A 118 9.88 5.26 -8.28
C TYR A 118 10.20 4.33 -7.11
N HIS A 119 10.94 3.24 -7.35
CA HIS A 119 11.30 2.27 -6.31
C HIS A 119 12.80 2.29 -5.96
N GLN A 120 13.61 3.08 -6.67
CA GLN A 120 15.05 3.17 -6.39
C GLN A 120 15.35 3.58 -4.94
N GLY A 121 14.53 4.48 -4.36
CA GLY A 121 14.67 4.86 -2.96
C GLY A 121 14.27 3.73 -1.99
N CYS A 122 13.25 2.93 -2.32
CA CYS A 122 12.92 1.75 -1.53
C CYS A 122 14.05 0.71 -1.57
N HIS A 123 14.63 0.46 -2.75
CA HIS A 123 15.78 -0.43 -2.89
C HIS A 123 17.00 0.07 -2.12
N GLN A 124 17.25 1.39 -2.12
CA GLN A 124 18.31 2.00 -1.32
C GLN A 124 18.07 1.77 0.18
N LEU A 125 16.86 2.05 0.69
CA LEU A 125 16.51 1.83 2.08
C LEU A 125 16.71 0.36 2.50
N ILE A 126 16.30 -0.59 1.67
CA ILE A 126 16.50 -2.03 1.93
C ILE A 126 17.99 -2.36 2.02
N ARG A 127 18.82 -1.81 1.13
CA ARG A 127 20.28 -2.00 1.19
C ARG A 127 20.93 -1.35 2.42
N GLU A 128 20.31 -0.30 2.96
CA GLU A 128 20.74 0.41 4.17
C GLU A 128 20.21 -0.23 5.46
N GLY A 129 19.44 -1.33 5.36
CA GLY A 129 18.96 -2.10 6.49
C GLY A 129 17.47 -1.96 6.80
N ALA A 130 16.69 -1.30 5.94
CA ALA A 130 15.24 -1.33 6.07
C ALA A 130 14.71 -2.73 5.76
N THR A 131 13.70 -3.17 6.50
CA THR A 131 13.05 -4.46 6.28
C THR A 131 12.24 -4.43 5.00
N LEU A 132 12.53 -5.37 4.08
CA LEU A 132 11.71 -5.59 2.90
C LEU A 132 10.39 -6.21 3.36
N VAL A 133 9.27 -5.64 2.90
CA VAL A 133 7.93 -6.18 3.17
C VAL A 133 7.11 -6.21 1.89
N ASP A 134 6.42 -7.31 1.68
CA ASP A 134 5.48 -7.51 0.58
C ASP A 134 4.06 -7.83 1.09
N HIS A 135 3.91 -8.09 2.40
CA HIS A 135 2.64 -8.34 3.07
C HIS A 135 2.52 -7.52 4.36
N PRO A 136 1.32 -6.98 4.69
CA PRO A 136 1.12 -6.19 5.90
C PRO A 136 1.34 -6.98 7.20
N GLU A 137 1.10 -8.29 7.19
CA GLU A 137 1.31 -9.19 8.33
C GLU A 137 2.76 -9.16 8.83
N GLN A 138 3.73 -9.06 7.93
CA GLN A 138 5.15 -8.97 8.26
C GLN A 138 5.48 -7.74 9.13
N ILE A 139 4.83 -6.60 8.84
CA ILE A 139 5.00 -5.38 9.65
C ILE A 139 4.45 -5.60 11.07
N ILE A 140 3.33 -6.32 11.17
CA ILE A 140 2.68 -6.59 12.44
C ILE A 140 3.55 -7.52 13.29
N GLU A 141 4.11 -8.56 12.68
CA GLU A 141 5.02 -9.52 13.33
C GLU A 141 6.29 -8.83 13.81
N ASP A 142 6.95 -8.06 12.94
CA ASP A 142 8.20 -7.38 13.24
C ASP A 142 8.04 -6.31 14.34
N LEU A 143 6.90 -5.64 14.39
CA LEU A 143 6.59 -4.68 15.45
C LEU A 143 6.12 -5.37 16.74
N ALA A 144 6.01 -6.70 16.77
CA ALA A 144 5.47 -7.48 17.88
C ALA A 144 4.13 -6.94 18.40
N LEU A 145 3.30 -6.43 17.49
CA LEU A 145 2.01 -5.88 17.84
C LEU A 145 1.06 -7.02 18.23
N PRO A 146 0.39 -6.94 19.39
CA PRO A 146 -0.68 -7.87 19.72
C PRO A 146 -1.80 -7.65 18.69
N THR A 147 -1.92 -8.58 17.76
CA THR A 147 -2.91 -8.49 16.70
C THR A 147 -4.24 -9.00 17.20
N GLN A 148 -5.30 -8.27 16.90
CA GLN A 148 -6.66 -8.80 17.01
C GLN A 148 -6.84 -10.09 16.18
N TRP A 149 -5.98 -10.33 15.21
CA TRP A 149 -5.89 -11.57 14.43
C TRP A 149 -5.47 -12.78 15.27
N GLN A 150 -4.52 -12.62 16.20
CA GLN A 150 -4.13 -13.69 17.13
C GLN A 150 -5.22 -14.00 18.15
N VAL A 151 -6.02 -13.00 18.53
CA VAL A 151 -7.17 -13.20 19.41
C VAL A 151 -8.34 -13.87 18.68
N GLN A 152 -8.51 -13.59 17.38
CA GLN A 152 -9.54 -14.25 16.56
C GLN A 152 -9.20 -15.70 16.19
N GLN A 153 -7.92 -16.09 16.15
CA GLN A 153 -7.53 -17.49 15.95
C GLN A 153 -7.86 -18.40 17.16
N GLN A 154 -8.24 -17.84 18.30
CA GLN A 154 -8.71 -18.60 19.46
C GLN A 154 -10.26 -18.74 19.55
N ILE A 155 -11.00 -18.16 18.62
CA ILE A 155 -12.43 -18.38 18.50
C ILE A 155 -12.61 -19.49 17.45
N PRO A 156 -13.36 -20.56 17.75
CA PRO A 156 -13.60 -21.63 16.77
C PRO A 156 -14.17 -21.01 15.49
N GLU A 157 -13.51 -21.31 14.38
CA GLU A 157 -13.91 -20.86 13.05
C GLU A 157 -15.30 -21.39 12.69
N GLU A 158 -16.33 -20.57 12.89
CA GLU A 158 -17.49 -20.65 12.01
C GLU A 158 -17.17 -19.79 10.80
N HIS A 159 -16.63 -20.44 9.79
CA HIS A 159 -16.34 -19.84 8.51
C HIS A 159 -17.61 -19.30 7.85
N VAL A 160 -17.80 -17.98 7.90
CA VAL A 160 -18.51 -17.29 6.84
C VAL A 160 -17.47 -16.58 5.97
N THR A 161 -16.70 -17.34 5.24
CA THR A 161 -15.90 -16.87 4.14
C THR A 161 -16.82 -16.61 2.96
N ILE A 162 -17.23 -15.36 2.76
CA ILE A 162 -17.62 -14.90 1.42
C ILE A 162 -16.32 -14.55 0.69
N THR A 163 -15.44 -15.53 0.52
CA THR A 163 -14.51 -15.51 -0.61
C THR A 163 -15.37 -15.84 -1.83
N PRO A 164 -15.30 -15.09 -2.93
CA PRO A 164 -15.82 -15.60 -4.19
C PRO A 164 -15.06 -16.91 -4.42
N SER A 165 -15.75 -18.04 -4.16
CA SER A 165 -15.12 -19.34 -4.31
C SER A 165 -14.80 -19.48 -5.77
N LEU A 166 -13.49 -19.53 -6.07
CA LEU A 166 -13.05 -19.80 -7.43
C LEU A 166 -13.67 -21.11 -7.89
N PRO A 167 -14.43 -21.13 -9.01
CA PRO A 167 -15.00 -22.35 -9.54
C PRO A 167 -13.94 -23.43 -9.69
N THR A 168 -14.27 -24.65 -9.33
CA THR A 168 -13.31 -25.78 -9.28
C THR A 168 -12.58 -26.00 -10.60
N HIS A 169 -13.24 -25.74 -11.74
CA HIS A 169 -12.65 -25.86 -13.08
C HIS A 169 -11.61 -24.78 -13.39
N LEU A 170 -11.60 -23.65 -12.68
CA LEU A 170 -10.65 -22.55 -12.88
C LEU A 170 -9.42 -22.63 -11.97
N ILE A 171 -9.46 -23.48 -10.93
CA ILE A 171 -8.38 -23.55 -9.92
C ILE A 171 -7.03 -23.92 -10.57
N ALA A 172 -7.01 -24.91 -11.45
CA ALA A 172 -5.78 -25.35 -12.10
C ALA A 172 -5.17 -24.25 -12.99
N LEU A 173 -6.00 -23.55 -13.75
CA LEU A 173 -5.57 -22.45 -14.59
C LEU A 173 -5.08 -21.26 -13.73
N TYR A 174 -5.82 -20.89 -12.69
CA TYR A 174 -5.42 -19.81 -11.78
C TYR A 174 -4.09 -20.08 -11.06
N GLN A 175 -3.83 -21.32 -10.66
CA GLN A 175 -2.56 -21.69 -10.03
C GLN A 175 -1.39 -21.65 -10.99
N SER A 176 -1.60 -21.80 -12.28
CA SER A 176 -0.57 -21.74 -13.32
C SER A 176 -0.24 -20.32 -13.77
N LEU A 177 -1.12 -19.35 -13.50
CA LEU A 177 -0.86 -17.94 -13.78
C LEU A 177 0.22 -17.40 -12.84
N ASP A 178 1.19 -16.66 -13.40
CA ASP A 178 2.19 -15.96 -12.61
C ASP A 178 1.85 -14.47 -12.42
N TRP A 179 2.66 -13.80 -11.62
CA TRP A 179 2.50 -12.38 -11.29
C TRP A 179 3.19 -11.45 -12.29
N VAL A 180 4.01 -12.00 -13.19
CA VAL A 180 4.81 -11.24 -14.17
C VAL A 180 4.07 -11.12 -15.49
N GLY A 181 3.17 -12.06 -15.77
CA GLY A 181 2.33 -12.14 -16.96
C GLY A 181 2.86 -13.12 -17.99
N GLN A 182 1.95 -13.95 -18.51
CA GLN A 182 2.18 -14.99 -19.50
C GLN A 182 1.33 -14.72 -20.73
N ASP A 183 1.84 -15.02 -21.90
CA ASP A 183 1.04 -14.94 -23.11
C ASP A 183 0.15 -16.18 -23.29
N LEU A 184 -0.81 -16.08 -24.21
CA LEU A 184 -1.75 -17.17 -24.45
C LEU A 184 -1.07 -18.45 -24.96
N ASP A 185 0.02 -18.32 -25.71
CA ASP A 185 0.76 -19.45 -26.27
C ASP A 185 1.52 -20.21 -25.18
N GLU A 186 2.13 -19.49 -24.23
CA GLU A 186 2.77 -20.07 -23.05
C GLU A 186 1.76 -20.84 -22.16
N LEU A 187 0.56 -20.29 -21.98
CA LEU A 187 -0.50 -20.94 -21.22
C LEU A 187 -1.05 -22.17 -21.95
N ALA A 188 -1.23 -22.10 -23.28
CA ALA A 188 -1.70 -23.21 -24.10
C ALA A 188 -0.72 -24.41 -24.12
N GLN A 189 0.58 -24.16 -24.01
CA GLN A 189 1.59 -25.22 -23.88
C GLN A 189 1.51 -25.98 -22.55
N ARG A 190 1.08 -25.31 -21.49
CA ARG A 190 0.97 -25.90 -20.15
C ARG A 190 -0.38 -26.55 -19.88
N HIS A 191 -1.41 -26.15 -20.59
CA HIS A 191 -2.76 -26.66 -20.41
C HIS A 191 -3.21 -27.38 -21.69
N PRO A 192 -3.40 -28.71 -21.65
CA PRO A 192 -3.81 -29.50 -22.82
C PRO A 192 -5.33 -29.38 -23.08
N ILE A 193 -5.82 -28.16 -23.17
CA ILE A 193 -7.22 -27.83 -23.49
C ILE A 193 -7.27 -27.01 -24.78
N PRO A 194 -8.39 -27.05 -25.54
CA PRO A 194 -8.54 -26.22 -26.73
C PRO A 194 -8.38 -24.73 -26.41
N ILE A 195 -7.73 -23.97 -27.31
CA ILE A 195 -7.46 -22.55 -27.14
C ILE A 195 -8.76 -21.75 -26.87
N ALA A 196 -9.85 -22.13 -27.50
CA ALA A 196 -11.15 -21.50 -27.27
C ALA A 196 -11.63 -21.66 -25.84
N GLU A 197 -11.46 -22.84 -25.24
CA GLU A 197 -11.82 -23.13 -23.86
C GLU A 197 -10.87 -22.43 -22.89
N LEU A 198 -9.56 -22.42 -23.17
CA LEU A 198 -8.57 -21.68 -22.39
C LEU A 198 -8.90 -20.18 -22.35
N THR A 199 -9.24 -19.60 -23.49
CA THR A 199 -9.63 -18.19 -23.57
C THR A 199 -10.91 -17.90 -22.79
N ALA A 200 -11.90 -18.78 -22.86
CA ALA A 200 -13.14 -18.63 -22.10
C ALA A 200 -12.88 -18.68 -20.57
N GLN A 201 -12.04 -19.60 -20.11
CA GLN A 201 -11.65 -19.70 -18.70
C GLN A 201 -10.83 -18.48 -18.23
N LEU A 202 -9.95 -17.93 -19.07
CA LEU A 202 -9.21 -16.70 -18.77
C LEU A 202 -10.13 -15.48 -18.66
N MET A 203 -11.11 -15.36 -19.55
CA MET A 203 -12.13 -14.29 -19.47
C MET A 203 -12.99 -14.43 -18.22
N GLU A 204 -13.34 -15.66 -17.83
CA GLU A 204 -14.10 -15.91 -16.60
C GLU A 204 -13.27 -15.52 -15.36
N LEU A 205 -11.96 -15.85 -15.32
CA LEU A 205 -11.05 -15.41 -14.27
C LEU A 205 -10.91 -13.88 -14.22
N GLU A 206 -10.90 -13.20 -15.34
CA GLU A 206 -10.84 -11.74 -15.43
C GLU A 206 -12.12 -11.09 -14.90
N LEU A 207 -13.28 -11.61 -15.27
CA LEU A 207 -14.58 -11.15 -14.75
C LEU A 207 -14.72 -11.34 -13.23
N LEU A 208 -14.15 -12.41 -12.69
CA LEU A 208 -14.12 -12.69 -11.26
C LEU A 208 -13.01 -11.91 -10.52
N GLY A 209 -12.16 -11.16 -11.23
CA GLY A 209 -11.09 -10.34 -10.66
C GLY A 209 -9.84 -11.12 -10.22
N PHE A 210 -9.68 -12.37 -10.64
CA PHE A 210 -8.52 -13.22 -10.34
C PHE A 210 -7.40 -13.11 -11.37
N CYS A 211 -7.69 -12.51 -12.52
CA CYS A 211 -6.75 -12.30 -13.62
C CYS A 211 -6.96 -10.91 -14.22
N ILE A 212 -5.92 -10.37 -14.83
CA ILE A 212 -5.99 -9.14 -15.65
C ILE A 212 -5.22 -9.34 -16.93
N GLN A 213 -5.78 -8.88 -18.04
CA GLN A 213 -5.08 -8.82 -19.32
C GLN A 213 -4.42 -7.46 -19.50
N GLN A 214 -3.11 -7.44 -19.68
CA GLN A 214 -2.35 -6.22 -19.93
C GLN A 214 -1.28 -6.43 -21.02
N GLY A 215 -1.40 -5.71 -22.14
CA GLY A 215 -0.44 -5.80 -23.24
C GLY A 215 -0.36 -7.17 -23.91
N GLY A 216 -1.47 -7.92 -23.97
CA GLY A 216 -1.53 -9.27 -24.54
C GLY A 216 -1.07 -10.38 -23.59
N ARG A 217 -0.73 -10.04 -22.34
CA ARG A 217 -0.34 -11.00 -21.31
C ARG A 217 -1.40 -11.08 -20.22
N TYR A 218 -1.55 -12.25 -19.63
CA TYR A 218 -2.45 -12.54 -18.52
C TYR A 218 -1.64 -12.63 -17.22
N LEU A 219 -2.01 -11.79 -16.25
CA LEU A 219 -1.35 -11.70 -14.95
C LEU A 219 -2.31 -12.21 -13.87
N ARG A 220 -1.76 -12.95 -12.94
CA ARG A 220 -2.49 -13.33 -11.73
C ARG A 220 -2.84 -12.10 -10.90
N CYS A 221 -4.07 -12.02 -10.39
CA CYS A 221 -4.51 -10.99 -9.45
C CYS A 221 -5.07 -11.63 -8.19
N ARG A 222 -5.01 -10.90 -7.07
CA ARG A 222 -5.84 -11.20 -5.90
C ARG A 222 -7.11 -10.37 -6.03
N PRO A 223 -8.30 -10.95 -5.85
CA PRO A 223 -9.54 -10.18 -5.88
C PRO A 223 -9.47 -9.11 -4.77
N ILE A 224 -9.74 -7.87 -5.16
CA ILE A 224 -9.84 -6.75 -4.23
C ILE A 224 -11.26 -6.81 -3.65
N HIS A 225 -11.34 -7.03 -2.35
CA HIS A 225 -12.58 -6.95 -1.58
C HIS A 225 -12.91 -5.51 -1.19
#